data_ffaab4e9cd88f88a53885e657cb20511
#
_entry.id   ffaab4e9cd88f88a53885e657cb20511
#
_cell.length_a   1.000
_cell.length_b   1.000
_cell.length_c   1.000
_cell.angle_alpha   90.00
_cell.angle_beta   90.00
_cell.angle_gamma   90.00
#
_symmetry.space_group_name_H-M   'P 1'
#
loop_
_entity.id
_entity.type
_entity.pdbx_description
1 polymer ?
#
loop_
_entity_poly.entity_id
_entity_poly.type
_entity_poly.pdbx_seq_one_letter_code
_entity_poly.pdbx_strand_id
1 'polypeptide(L)'
;VAGSAGADALREFASAGGTLIFLNRASEYATLHLGVAARNVVHGVSNNVYYSPGSILNARLDTHHPLAAGLPKDLAIWSEQSPAWDTQESAPVRYPEANLLASGWLLGEKYLAGKAALVDARLGAGHVILFGMRPQYRAQSYQTFKLFFNALCYPLS
;
A
#
# COMPACT_ATOMS: atom_id res chain seq x y z
N VAL A 1 -18.67 7.98 -4.10
CA VAL A 1 -17.61 8.57 -3.27
C VAL A 1 -18.29 9.17 -2.05
N ALA A 2 -17.86 8.81 -0.84
CA ALA A 2 -18.40 9.41 0.37
C ALA A 2 -18.12 10.92 0.36
N GLY A 3 -19.16 11.74 0.55
CA GLY A 3 -19.00 13.18 0.73
C GLY A 3 -18.25 13.53 2.03
N SER A 4 -18.15 14.81 2.37
CA SER A 4 -17.46 15.28 3.58
C SER A 4 -17.93 14.54 4.85
N ALA A 5 -19.24 14.36 5.02
CA ALA A 5 -19.81 13.60 6.15
C ALA A 5 -19.31 12.15 6.23
N GLY A 6 -19.12 11.49 5.08
CA GLY A 6 -18.56 10.15 5.05
C GLY A 6 -17.06 10.10 5.42
N ALA A 7 -16.29 11.11 5.00
CA ALA A 7 -14.89 11.23 5.40
C ALA A 7 -14.77 11.49 6.91
N ASP A 8 -15.67 12.32 7.47
CA ASP A 8 -15.69 12.62 8.90
C ASP A 8 -16.04 11.38 9.73
N ALA A 9 -17.04 10.58 9.30
CA ALA A 9 -17.38 9.33 9.97
C ALA A 9 -16.25 8.31 9.96
N LEU A 10 -15.54 8.17 8.82
CA LEU A 10 -14.36 7.30 8.72
C LEU A 10 -13.22 7.78 9.61
N ARG A 11 -13.00 9.10 9.66
CA ARG A 11 -11.98 9.70 10.53
C ARG A 11 -12.30 9.47 12.00
N GLU A 12 -13.55 9.66 12.39
CA GLU A 12 -14.02 9.39 13.75
C GLU A 12 -13.83 7.91 14.13
N PHE A 13 -14.25 6.99 13.25
CA PHE A 13 -14.07 5.55 13.47
C PHE A 13 -12.58 5.17 13.68
N ALA A 14 -11.68 5.67 12.82
CA ALA A 14 -10.26 5.40 12.99
C ALA A 14 -9.71 6.06 14.26
N SER A 15 -10.08 7.31 14.53
CA SER A 15 -9.60 8.03 15.71
C SER A 15 -10.03 7.37 17.03
N ALA A 16 -11.17 6.68 17.04
CA ALA A 16 -11.67 5.90 18.16
C ALA A 16 -11.00 4.52 18.33
N GLY A 17 -10.04 4.16 17.48
CA GLY A 17 -9.29 2.90 17.55
C GLY A 17 -9.62 1.91 16.45
N GLY A 18 -10.48 2.27 15.51
CA GLY A 18 -10.80 1.42 14.34
C GLY A 18 -9.66 1.33 13.34
N THR A 19 -9.64 0.27 12.54
CA THR A 19 -8.67 0.09 11.45
C THR A 19 -9.39 0.24 10.11
N LEU A 20 -8.91 1.17 9.29
CA LEU A 20 -9.37 1.37 7.92
C LEU A 20 -8.34 0.76 6.95
N ILE A 21 -8.82 -0.03 6.00
CA ILE A 21 -7.97 -0.67 4.99
C ILE A 21 -8.41 -0.19 3.61
N PHE A 22 -7.49 0.43 2.90
CA PHE A 22 -7.68 0.89 1.54
C PHE A 22 -6.83 0.10 0.58
N LEU A 23 -7.41 -0.32 -0.55
CA LEU A 23 -6.75 -1.17 -1.53
C LEU A 23 -6.54 -0.42 -2.85
N ASN A 24 -5.31 -0.49 -3.38
CA ASN A 24 -4.93 0.09 -4.66
C ASN A 24 -5.35 1.58 -4.76
N ARG A 25 -6.03 1.97 -5.81
CA ARG A 25 -6.43 3.37 -6.05
C ARG A 25 -7.34 3.95 -4.96
N ALA A 26 -8.12 3.12 -4.26
CA ALA A 26 -8.90 3.58 -3.13
C ALA A 26 -8.02 4.16 -2.00
N SER A 27 -6.74 3.79 -1.93
CA SER A 27 -5.79 4.33 -0.95
C SER A 27 -5.57 5.85 -1.11
N GLU A 28 -5.75 6.40 -2.30
CA GLU A 28 -5.66 7.86 -2.52
C GLU A 28 -6.77 8.63 -1.79
N TYR A 29 -7.92 8.00 -1.54
CA TYR A 29 -8.98 8.62 -0.73
C TYR A 29 -8.49 8.98 0.67
N ALA A 30 -7.69 8.14 1.29
CA ALA A 30 -7.17 8.40 2.63
C ALA A 30 -6.19 9.58 2.66
N THR A 31 -5.35 9.73 1.64
CA THR A 31 -4.44 10.88 1.55
C THR A 31 -5.17 12.18 1.27
N LEU A 32 -6.24 12.14 0.47
CA LEU A 32 -7.02 13.32 0.09
C LEU A 32 -8.01 13.77 1.17
N HIS A 33 -8.59 12.83 1.94
CA HIS A 33 -9.73 13.11 2.79
C HIS A 33 -9.52 12.79 4.28
N LEU A 34 -8.58 11.89 4.61
CA LEU A 34 -8.35 11.50 6.02
C LEU A 34 -7.07 12.11 6.61
N GLY A 35 -6.30 12.84 5.81
CA GLY A 35 -5.10 13.53 6.28
C GLY A 35 -3.87 12.63 6.44
N VAL A 36 -3.87 11.45 5.80
CA VAL A 36 -2.68 10.57 5.80
C VAL A 36 -1.54 11.23 5.03
N ALA A 37 -0.39 11.37 5.66
CA ALA A 37 0.78 12.04 5.11
C ALA A 37 1.56 11.11 4.15
N ALA A 38 0.96 10.77 3.01
CA ALA A 38 1.55 9.96 1.97
C ALA A 38 1.25 10.54 0.59
N ARG A 39 2.27 10.67 -0.24
CA ARG A 39 2.14 11.19 -1.60
C ARG A 39 2.34 10.06 -2.61
N ASN A 40 1.34 9.84 -3.48
CA ASN A 40 1.48 8.91 -4.59
C ASN A 40 2.47 9.47 -5.63
N VAL A 41 3.63 8.82 -5.78
CA VAL A 41 4.72 9.28 -6.66
C VAL A 41 4.48 9.04 -8.13
N VAL A 42 3.49 8.20 -8.46
CA VAL A 42 3.13 7.88 -9.85
C VAL A 42 1.83 8.54 -10.30
N HIS A 43 1.19 9.30 -9.41
CA HIS A 43 -0.03 10.03 -9.75
C HIS A 43 0.23 11.09 -10.84
N GLY A 44 -0.52 11.02 -11.93
CA GLY A 44 -0.38 11.98 -13.04
C GLY A 44 0.87 11.81 -13.90
N VAL A 45 1.72 10.81 -13.64
CA VAL A 45 2.90 10.54 -14.48
C VAL A 45 2.43 9.93 -15.80
N SER A 46 2.93 10.46 -16.92
CA SER A 46 2.60 9.97 -18.25
C SER A 46 3.03 8.51 -18.46
N ASN A 47 2.20 7.74 -19.17
CA ASN A 47 2.49 6.34 -19.52
C ASN A 47 3.77 6.17 -20.38
N ASN A 48 4.24 7.24 -21.01
CA ASN A 48 5.51 7.24 -21.74
C ASN A 48 6.73 7.30 -20.83
N VAL A 49 6.53 7.56 -19.53
CA VAL A 49 7.59 7.77 -18.55
C VAL A 49 7.51 6.74 -17.43
N TYR A 50 6.30 6.41 -16.99
CA TYR A 50 6.02 5.33 -16.04
C TYR A 50 4.85 4.49 -16.53
N TYR A 51 5.06 3.18 -16.66
CA TYR A 51 4.01 2.26 -17.08
C TYR A 51 4.20 0.87 -16.48
N SER A 52 3.18 0.38 -15.78
CA SER A 52 3.11 -0.96 -15.19
C SER A 52 1.72 -1.53 -15.49
N PRO A 53 1.52 -2.16 -16.66
CA PRO A 53 0.18 -2.58 -17.14
C PRO A 53 -0.39 -3.79 -16.40
N GLY A 54 0.42 -4.43 -15.60
CA GLY A 54 0.11 -5.66 -14.86
C GLY A 54 1.38 -6.51 -14.77
N SER A 55 2.06 -6.45 -13.63
CA SER A 55 3.39 -7.02 -13.46
C SER A 55 3.57 -7.56 -12.05
N ILE A 56 4.43 -8.54 -11.91
CA ILE A 56 4.92 -9.01 -10.61
C ILE A 56 6.18 -8.22 -10.28
N LEU A 57 6.15 -7.52 -9.19
CA LEU A 57 7.26 -6.71 -8.70
C LEU A 57 7.80 -7.28 -7.39
N ASN A 58 9.12 -7.21 -7.24
CA ASN A 58 9.80 -7.53 -5.99
C ASN A 58 9.49 -6.46 -4.94
N ALA A 59 9.30 -6.88 -3.70
CA ALA A 59 9.11 -6.01 -2.56
C ALA A 59 9.86 -6.55 -1.33
N ARG A 60 10.23 -5.68 -0.43
CA ARG A 60 10.90 -6.00 0.83
C ARG A 60 10.01 -5.66 2.01
N LEU A 61 9.94 -6.57 2.98
CA LEU A 61 9.15 -6.45 4.18
C LEU A 61 10.02 -6.13 5.39
N ASP A 62 9.50 -5.24 6.23
CA ASP A 62 9.92 -5.16 7.62
C ASP A 62 9.25 -6.30 8.39
N THR A 63 9.99 -7.38 8.61
CA THR A 63 9.48 -8.59 9.27
C THR A 63 9.20 -8.41 10.75
N HIS A 64 9.61 -7.29 11.35
CA HIS A 64 9.28 -6.92 12.73
C HIS A 64 7.92 -6.24 12.84
N HIS A 65 7.37 -5.76 11.73
CA HIS A 65 6.06 -5.12 11.71
C HIS A 65 4.93 -6.15 11.78
N PRO A 66 3.87 -5.93 12.58
CA PRO A 66 2.76 -6.90 12.71
C PRO A 66 2.09 -7.28 11.39
N LEU A 67 1.97 -6.34 10.45
CA LEU A 67 1.41 -6.62 9.12
C LEU A 67 2.24 -7.64 8.32
N ALA A 68 3.53 -7.75 8.58
CA ALA A 68 4.42 -8.71 7.93
C ALA A 68 4.58 -10.03 8.71
N ALA A 69 3.85 -10.21 9.80
CA ALA A 69 3.96 -11.40 10.65
C ALA A 69 3.81 -12.71 9.87
N GLY A 70 4.79 -13.60 10.01
CA GLY A 70 4.81 -14.90 9.34
C GLY A 70 5.05 -14.85 7.83
N LEU A 71 5.58 -13.75 7.32
CA LEU A 71 5.99 -13.59 5.92
C LEU A 71 7.52 -13.52 5.81
N PRO A 72 8.09 -13.92 4.67
CA PRO A 72 9.52 -13.76 4.40
C PRO A 72 9.86 -12.29 4.17
N LYS A 73 11.14 -11.96 4.24
CA LYS A 73 11.65 -10.59 4.00
C LYS A 73 11.41 -10.11 2.58
N ASP A 74 11.51 -11.01 1.60
CA ASP A 74 11.31 -10.70 0.19
C ASP A 74 9.98 -11.31 -0.28
N LEU A 75 9.20 -10.53 -0.99
CA LEU A 75 7.86 -10.86 -1.44
C LEU A 75 7.66 -10.40 -2.87
N ALA A 76 6.87 -11.15 -3.64
CA ALA A 76 6.38 -10.72 -4.94
C ALA A 76 4.98 -10.11 -4.79
N ILE A 77 4.76 -8.96 -5.40
CA ILE A 77 3.46 -8.26 -5.37
C ILE A 77 2.95 -7.99 -6.78
N TRP A 78 1.62 -8.05 -6.95
CA TRP A 78 0.97 -7.64 -8.19
C TRP A 78 0.84 -6.12 -8.26
N SER A 79 1.34 -5.51 -9.33
CA SER A 79 1.22 -4.08 -9.60
C SER A 79 0.58 -3.85 -10.97
N GLU A 80 -0.49 -3.07 -10.99
CA GLU A 80 -1.21 -2.67 -12.21
C GLU A 80 -1.53 -1.18 -12.11
N GLN A 81 -0.61 -0.33 -12.56
CA GLN A 81 -0.70 1.13 -12.38
C GLN A 81 -1.02 1.51 -10.92
N SER A 82 -0.43 0.74 -10.01
CA SER A 82 -0.71 0.81 -8.58
C SER A 82 -0.02 2.02 -7.95
N PRO A 83 -0.64 2.68 -6.97
CA PRO A 83 0.01 3.73 -6.20
C PRO A 83 1.28 3.25 -5.50
N ALA A 84 2.26 4.13 -5.43
CA ALA A 84 3.45 3.96 -4.61
C ALA A 84 3.68 5.24 -3.82
N TRP A 85 4.09 5.10 -2.56
CA TRP A 85 4.00 6.17 -1.60
C TRP A 85 5.36 6.71 -1.18
N ASP A 86 5.50 8.04 -1.25
CA ASP A 86 6.53 8.79 -0.57
C ASP A 86 5.95 9.25 0.77
N THR A 87 6.52 8.77 1.89
CA THR A 87 5.94 8.99 3.21
C THR A 87 6.96 8.84 4.31
N GLN A 88 6.71 9.53 5.44
CA GLN A 88 7.41 9.34 6.72
C GLN A 88 6.62 8.41 7.68
N GLU A 89 5.40 8.03 7.30
CA GLU A 89 4.64 7.03 8.05
C GLU A 89 5.32 5.66 8.02
N SER A 90 4.90 4.77 8.90
CA SER A 90 5.38 3.39 8.89
C SER A 90 5.08 2.71 7.55
N ALA A 91 6.09 2.09 6.96
CA ALA A 91 5.96 1.46 5.65
C ALA A 91 6.51 0.03 5.69
N PRO A 92 5.70 -0.93 6.15
CA PRO A 92 6.12 -2.31 6.33
C PRO A 92 6.45 -3.06 5.04
N VAL A 93 6.03 -2.53 3.87
CA VAL A 93 6.43 -3.08 2.57
C VAL A 93 6.95 -1.95 1.69
N ARG A 94 8.18 -2.11 1.19
CA ARG A 94 8.82 -1.17 0.26
C ARG A 94 9.31 -1.87 -0.99
N TYR A 95 9.33 -1.15 -2.08
CA TYR A 95 10.06 -1.57 -3.27
C TYR A 95 11.57 -1.51 -2.99
N PRO A 96 12.39 -2.47 -3.49
CA PRO A 96 13.84 -2.36 -3.41
C PRO A 96 14.36 -1.17 -4.23
N GLU A 97 15.63 -0.80 -4.05
CA GLU A 97 16.25 0.30 -4.80
C GLU A 97 16.53 -0.05 -6.27
N ALA A 98 16.60 -1.35 -6.60
CA ALA A 98 16.85 -1.86 -7.94
C ALA A 98 16.27 -3.27 -8.11
N ASN A 99 16.16 -3.72 -9.35
CA ASN A 99 15.64 -5.06 -9.72
C ASN A 99 14.19 -5.28 -9.26
N LEU A 100 13.34 -4.29 -9.51
CA LEU A 100 11.94 -4.32 -9.10
C LEU A 100 11.12 -5.33 -9.92
N LEU A 101 11.41 -5.46 -11.22
CA LEU A 101 10.63 -6.34 -12.09
C LEU A 101 11.00 -7.81 -11.87
N ALA A 102 10.05 -8.61 -11.42
CA ALA A 102 10.17 -10.07 -11.37
C ALA A 102 9.55 -10.72 -12.62
N SER A 103 8.41 -10.21 -13.10
CA SER A 103 7.74 -10.71 -14.31
C SER A 103 6.79 -9.67 -14.88
N GLY A 104 6.65 -9.66 -16.20
CA GLY A 104 5.78 -8.71 -16.90
C GLY A 104 6.55 -7.54 -17.50
N TRP A 105 6.01 -6.33 -17.37
CA TRP A 105 6.57 -5.11 -17.96
C TRP A 105 6.60 -3.97 -16.94
N LEU A 106 7.72 -3.27 -16.86
CA LEU A 106 7.86 -2.07 -16.02
C LEU A 106 8.72 -1.03 -16.75
N LEU A 107 8.10 0.10 -17.09
CA LEU A 107 8.79 1.28 -17.55
C LEU A 107 8.90 2.27 -16.38
N GLY A 108 10.06 2.88 -16.19
CA GLY A 108 10.25 3.90 -15.17
C GLY A 108 10.41 3.34 -13.75
N GLU A 109 11.12 2.23 -13.59
CA GLU A 109 11.45 1.58 -12.31
C GLU A 109 11.88 2.58 -11.22
N LYS A 110 12.65 3.61 -11.60
CA LYS A 110 13.14 4.66 -10.69
C LYS A 110 12.05 5.39 -9.90
N TYR A 111 10.81 5.43 -10.40
CA TYR A 111 9.70 6.06 -9.68
C TYR A 111 9.26 5.27 -8.47
N LEU A 112 9.47 3.96 -8.50
CA LEU A 112 9.09 3.05 -7.41
C LEU A 112 10.24 2.76 -6.45
N ALA A 113 11.50 2.90 -6.89
CA ALA A 113 12.69 2.55 -6.12
C ALA A 113 12.66 3.16 -4.71
N GLY A 114 12.79 2.35 -3.68
CA GLY A 114 12.73 2.73 -2.26
C GLY A 114 11.36 3.20 -1.75
N LYS A 115 10.34 3.32 -2.62
CA LYS A 115 9.02 3.82 -2.21
C LYS A 115 8.19 2.75 -1.50
N ALA A 116 7.24 3.20 -0.67
CA ALA A 116 6.37 2.30 0.06
C ALA A 116 5.31 1.69 -0.88
N ALA A 117 5.13 0.38 -0.80
CA ALA A 117 4.06 -0.39 -1.42
C ALA A 117 2.90 -0.63 -0.44
N LEU A 118 3.16 -0.56 0.86
CA LEU A 118 2.18 -0.62 1.94
C LEU A 118 2.56 0.43 2.99
N VAL A 119 1.57 1.19 3.45
CA VAL A 119 1.72 2.19 4.52
C VAL A 119 0.78 1.84 5.66
N ASP A 120 1.26 1.99 6.88
CA ASP A 120 0.47 1.93 8.11
C ASP A 120 0.57 3.30 8.80
N ALA A 121 -0.44 4.12 8.63
CA ALA A 121 -0.53 5.44 9.23
C ALA A 121 -1.38 5.41 10.50
N ARG A 122 -0.95 6.15 11.52
CA ARG A 122 -1.74 6.37 12.74
C ARG A 122 -2.77 7.46 12.52
N LEU A 123 -4.00 7.22 12.99
CA LEU A 123 -5.04 8.24 13.05
C LEU A 123 -5.77 8.14 14.39
N GLY A 124 -5.40 9.02 15.33
CA GLY A 124 -5.84 8.91 16.71
C GLY A 124 -5.37 7.64 17.38
N ALA A 125 -6.28 6.86 17.93
CA ALA A 125 -5.99 5.56 18.55
C ALA A 125 -5.94 4.38 17.55
N GLY A 126 -6.38 4.58 16.31
CA GLY A 126 -6.48 3.53 15.30
C GLY A 126 -5.50 3.67 14.14
N HIS A 127 -5.77 2.96 13.07
CA HIS A 127 -4.88 2.80 11.92
C HIS A 127 -5.59 3.05 10.59
N VAL A 128 -4.84 3.60 9.64
CA VAL A 128 -5.23 3.72 8.23
C VAL A 128 -4.17 3.00 7.40
N ILE A 129 -4.52 1.84 6.85
CA ILE A 129 -3.62 0.97 6.11
C ILE A 129 -3.84 1.17 4.62
N LEU A 130 -2.78 1.59 3.91
CA LEU A 130 -2.80 1.84 2.48
C LEU A 130 -2.06 0.75 1.73
N PHE A 131 -2.78 -0.16 1.10
CA PHE A 131 -2.20 -1.08 0.12
C PHE A 131 -2.06 -0.36 -1.22
N GLY A 132 -0.85 -0.12 -1.67
CA GLY A 132 -0.55 0.37 -3.02
C GLY A 132 -0.80 -0.67 -4.10
N MET A 133 -1.23 -1.88 -3.74
CA MET A 133 -1.50 -2.99 -4.66
C MET A 133 -2.87 -3.61 -4.35
N ARG A 134 -3.27 -4.57 -5.19
CA ARG A 134 -4.41 -5.47 -4.94
C ARG A 134 -3.90 -6.78 -4.36
N PRO A 135 -3.91 -6.98 -3.03
CA PRO A 135 -3.32 -8.17 -2.42
C PRO A 135 -4.04 -9.48 -2.80
N GLN A 136 -5.28 -9.39 -3.26
CA GLN A 136 -6.12 -10.54 -3.61
C GLN A 136 -6.22 -10.80 -5.12
N TYR A 137 -5.53 -10.00 -5.97
CA TYR A 137 -5.77 -10.00 -7.41
C TYR A 137 -5.43 -11.36 -8.04
N ARG A 138 -6.46 -12.12 -8.45
CA ARG A 138 -6.40 -13.39 -9.20
C ARG A 138 -5.42 -14.42 -8.62
N ALA A 139 -5.08 -14.32 -7.35
CA ALA A 139 -4.02 -15.10 -6.67
C ALA A 139 -2.63 -15.03 -7.36
N GLN A 140 -2.35 -13.95 -8.09
CA GLN A 140 -1.08 -13.77 -8.82
C GLN A 140 0.13 -13.66 -7.89
N SER A 141 -0.06 -13.06 -6.72
CA SER A 141 0.93 -13.00 -5.66
C SER A 141 0.34 -13.64 -4.41
N TYR A 142 0.39 -14.95 -4.35
CA TYR A 142 -0.31 -15.74 -3.35
C TYR A 142 0.02 -15.32 -1.90
N GLN A 143 1.25 -14.95 -1.63
CA GLN A 143 1.71 -14.55 -0.31
C GLN A 143 1.09 -13.22 0.17
N THR A 144 0.61 -12.36 -0.72
CA THR A 144 0.01 -11.07 -0.35
C THR A 144 -1.34 -11.22 0.36
N PHE A 145 -2.00 -12.37 0.23
CA PHE A 145 -3.18 -12.68 1.03
C PHE A 145 -2.90 -12.60 2.53
N LYS A 146 -1.72 -13.08 2.96
CA LYS A 146 -1.35 -13.03 4.38
C LYS A 146 -1.16 -11.61 4.88
N LEU A 147 -0.60 -10.70 4.07
CA LEU A 147 -0.57 -9.27 4.41
C LEU A 147 -1.98 -8.72 4.66
N PHE A 148 -2.92 -9.07 3.79
CA PHE A 148 -4.29 -8.62 3.90
C PHE A 148 -5.00 -9.20 5.12
N PHE A 149 -4.83 -10.50 5.40
CA PHE A 149 -5.38 -11.12 6.62
C PHE A 149 -4.75 -10.55 7.89
N ASN A 150 -3.44 -10.29 7.91
CA ASN A 150 -2.80 -9.61 9.02
C ASN A 150 -3.40 -8.21 9.25
N ALA A 151 -3.73 -7.48 8.17
CA ALA A 151 -4.38 -6.18 8.28
C ALA A 151 -5.81 -6.27 8.83
N LEU A 152 -6.58 -7.29 8.45
CA LEU A 152 -7.93 -7.53 8.98
C LEU A 152 -7.93 -7.86 10.49
N CYS A 153 -6.87 -8.50 10.96
CA CYS A 153 -6.71 -8.86 12.39
C CYS A 153 -5.93 -7.79 13.17
N TYR A 154 -5.53 -6.70 12.54
CA TYR A 154 -4.74 -5.63 13.13
C TYR A 154 -5.68 -4.59 13.79
N PRO A 155 -5.49 -4.16 15.00
CA PRO A 155 -4.48 -4.47 16.03
C PRO A 155 -5.05 -5.32 17.17
N LEU A 156 -5.52 -6.51 16.89
CA LEU A 156 -6.02 -7.43 17.94
C LEU A 156 -4.89 -8.11 18.71
N SER A 157 -3.67 -7.59 18.60
CA SER A 157 -2.48 -8.11 19.29
C SER A 157 -1.89 -7.10 20.26
#